data_974e0467397265a36142c06d82a6667f
#
_entry.id   974e0467397265a36142c06d82a6667f
#
_cell.length_a   1.000
_cell.length_b   1.000
_cell.length_c   1.000
_cell.angle_alpha   90.00
_cell.angle_beta   90.00
_cell.angle_gamma   90.00
#
_symmetry.space_group_name_H-M   'P 1'
#
loop_
_entity.id
_entity.type
_entity.pdbx_description
1 polymer ?
#
loop_
_entity_poly.entity_id
_entity_poly.type
_entity_poly.pdbx_seq_one_letter_code
_entity_poly.pdbx_strand_id
1 'polypeptide(L)'
;PLGDERYSVIDGQQRLTTLYLLHMYLYGNEPYTFEYDRDDSNIPSRSEYLKNIASENEKTADKNIDFFYIYTAYHYISDFFLDDKLKQSFRDLLERPKDQKSLQVIWYEVERARQYETFRNLNSGKIHLTNTDLIKALLLNRVSGLPQVERMEAAAIFERMERDLQNDHFWYMINGNELREGQTRMDFLFNLVAGCKQSDYDIDSRWSFRNYFNDSKKENLSQKWKAVRHTFLRLKDMYDNIYSYHYIGGLTYNSNRNPINNITRWLALNRELTHSEFINRLRSEIKTILTRKHKAITEYSYYSDKKDLRLLFLMHNIETILQRFEQLHEDERLSLENEYEKFPFELLHRQSWDIEHISSNTDSDFRNSADRKAWLESIKQDLGNEYTKDENSKIKELEMIYSTSEKREDFNRLYTAIMRQYDDKTDSIKDNAPDGKDKMQIGNLTLLDSSTNRSYHNALFPRKRRYIIVADGISDKSDKFESSLTPRYIPPCTRQVFTKAYNKTNKLSLNAWTQEDADFYVKDMEQKLGYYFNNEKI
;
A
#
# COMPACT_ATOMS: atom_id res chain seq x y z
N PRO A 1 3.50 -22.61 38.61
CA PRO A 1 4.80 -22.25 39.16
C PRO A 1 5.81 -23.37 38.95
N LEU A 2 7.05 -23.01 38.62
CA LEU A 2 8.18 -23.94 38.46
C LEU A 2 9.12 -23.95 39.66
N GLY A 3 8.87 -23.12 40.66
CA GLY A 3 9.76 -22.80 41.79
C GLY A 3 10.64 -21.60 41.45
N ASP A 4 11.32 -21.03 42.51
CA ASP A 4 12.24 -19.89 42.37
C ASP A 4 11.69 -18.68 41.63
N GLU A 5 10.42 -18.32 41.87
CA GLU A 5 9.70 -17.24 41.23
C GLU A 5 9.54 -17.39 39.68
N ARG A 6 9.73 -18.61 39.19
CA ARG A 6 9.56 -18.93 37.76
C ARG A 6 8.21 -19.55 37.49
N TYR A 7 7.61 -19.17 36.35
CA TYR A 7 6.29 -19.60 35.91
C TYR A 7 6.33 -20.07 34.46
N SER A 8 5.67 -21.17 34.16
CA SER A 8 5.38 -21.57 32.79
C SER A 8 4.06 -20.91 32.35
N VAL A 9 4.10 -20.13 31.28
CA VAL A 9 2.93 -19.42 30.77
C VAL A 9 2.06 -20.39 29.96
N ILE A 10 0.85 -20.65 30.44
CA ILE A 10 -0.13 -21.52 29.78
C ILE A 10 -0.92 -20.75 28.70
N ASP A 11 -1.38 -19.54 29.01
CA ASP A 11 -2.06 -18.61 28.09
C ASP A 11 -1.65 -17.18 28.39
N GLY A 12 -1.71 -16.31 27.40
CA GLY A 12 -1.40 -14.89 27.54
C GLY A 12 0.01 -14.49 27.13
N GLN A 13 0.76 -15.34 26.43
CA GLN A 13 2.13 -15.05 25.97
C GLN A 13 2.18 -13.72 25.18
N GLN A 14 1.30 -13.51 24.21
CA GLN A 14 1.25 -12.28 23.41
C GLN A 14 0.93 -11.06 24.28
N ARG A 15 0.00 -11.18 25.24
CA ARG A 15 -0.36 -10.09 26.17
C ARG A 15 0.82 -9.71 27.06
N LEU A 16 1.54 -10.71 27.58
CA LEU A 16 2.76 -10.47 28.37
C LEU A 16 3.84 -9.81 27.51
N THR A 17 4.09 -10.28 26.29
CA THR A 17 5.06 -9.66 25.38
C THR A 17 4.67 -8.21 25.07
N THR A 18 3.40 -7.93 24.83
CA THR A 18 2.94 -6.55 24.58
C THR A 18 3.12 -5.66 25.81
N LEU A 19 2.81 -6.15 27.01
CA LEU A 19 3.04 -5.41 28.25
C LEU A 19 4.53 -5.18 28.50
N TYR A 20 5.38 -6.14 28.19
CA TYR A 20 6.82 -6.00 28.25
C TYR A 20 7.32 -4.88 27.32
N LEU A 21 6.93 -4.91 26.04
CA LEU A 21 7.31 -3.90 25.06
C LEU A 21 6.82 -2.50 25.45
N LEU A 22 5.59 -2.42 25.95
CA LEU A 22 5.00 -1.18 26.44
C LEU A 22 5.80 -0.63 27.63
N HIS A 23 6.17 -1.49 28.57
CA HIS A 23 6.98 -1.08 29.74
C HIS A 23 8.39 -0.66 29.30
N MET A 24 9.04 -1.41 28.41
CA MET A 24 10.34 -1.06 27.83
C MET A 24 10.29 0.33 27.17
N TYR A 25 9.24 0.61 26.40
CA TYR A 25 9.09 1.91 25.75
C TYR A 25 8.83 3.05 26.73
N LEU A 26 7.99 2.82 27.75
CA LEU A 26 7.62 3.86 28.71
C LEU A 26 8.71 4.14 29.74
N TYR A 27 9.42 3.13 30.22
CA TYR A 27 10.33 3.24 31.38
C TYR A 27 11.79 2.92 31.05
N GLY A 28 12.07 2.26 29.92
CA GLY A 28 13.43 1.94 29.46
C GLY A 28 14.11 0.79 30.22
N ASN A 29 13.37 0.03 31.03
CA ASN A 29 13.90 -1.11 31.80
C ASN A 29 12.98 -2.33 31.71
N GLU A 30 13.56 -3.51 31.99
CA GLU A 30 12.83 -4.79 31.93
C GLU A 30 11.87 -4.92 33.13
N PRO A 31 10.56 -5.21 32.89
CA PRO A 31 9.62 -5.48 34.00
C PRO A 31 9.74 -6.90 34.53
N TYR A 32 10.14 -7.87 33.69
CA TYR A 32 10.34 -9.29 33.99
C TYR A 32 11.18 -9.92 32.89
N THR A 33 11.67 -11.14 33.09
CA THR A 33 12.47 -11.87 32.10
C THR A 33 11.65 -12.96 31.42
N PHE A 34 11.94 -13.21 30.14
CA PHE A 34 11.38 -14.32 29.39
C PHE A 34 12.45 -15.39 29.15
N GLU A 35 12.05 -16.65 29.20
CA GLU A 35 12.79 -17.79 28.67
C GLU A 35 11.95 -18.47 27.60
N TYR A 36 12.54 -18.79 26.45
CA TYR A 36 11.86 -19.44 25.33
C TYR A 36 12.52 -20.80 25.05
N ASP A 37 11.69 -21.84 24.91
CA ASP A 37 12.16 -23.21 24.62
C ASP A 37 12.64 -23.41 23.17
N ARG A 38 12.55 -22.38 22.32
CA ARG A 38 12.77 -22.46 20.87
C ARG A 38 13.89 -21.57 20.36
N ASP A 39 14.87 -21.28 21.17
CA ASP A 39 15.97 -20.46 20.70
C ASP A 39 16.94 -21.26 19.83
N ASP A 40 17.26 -20.70 18.66
CA ASP A 40 18.25 -21.25 17.73
C ASP A 40 19.64 -20.71 18.10
N SER A 41 20.64 -21.57 18.10
CA SER A 41 22.02 -21.22 18.45
C SER A 41 22.69 -20.25 17.44
N ASN A 42 22.11 -20.07 16.25
CA ASN A 42 22.69 -19.24 15.18
C ASN A 42 22.12 -17.81 15.11
N ILE A 43 21.12 -17.47 15.92
CA ILE A 43 20.50 -16.14 16.00
C ILE A 43 20.39 -15.73 17.46
N PRO A 44 20.35 -14.43 17.77
CA PRO A 44 20.10 -13.97 19.15
C PRO A 44 18.86 -14.65 19.72
N SER A 45 18.91 -14.97 21.03
CA SER A 45 17.73 -15.52 21.69
C SER A 45 16.57 -14.52 21.64
N ARG A 46 15.33 -15.00 21.67
CA ARG A 46 14.14 -14.13 21.73
C ARG A 46 14.17 -13.23 22.96
N SER A 47 14.67 -13.73 24.07
CA SER A 47 14.86 -12.97 25.32
C SER A 47 15.85 -11.83 25.13
N GLU A 48 16.98 -12.09 24.47
CA GLU A 48 18.00 -11.08 24.19
C GLU A 48 17.50 -10.04 23.19
N TYR A 49 16.77 -10.47 22.15
CA TYR A 49 16.14 -9.57 21.19
C TYR A 49 15.12 -8.63 21.85
N LEU A 50 14.25 -9.16 22.73
CA LEU A 50 13.30 -8.33 23.49
C LEU A 50 14.00 -7.32 24.39
N LYS A 51 15.07 -7.72 25.06
CA LYS A 51 15.85 -6.83 25.93
C LYS A 51 16.47 -5.67 25.17
N ASN A 52 16.92 -5.90 23.96
CA ASN A 52 17.61 -4.91 23.13
C ASN A 52 16.69 -4.21 22.12
N ILE A 53 15.37 -4.42 22.18
CA ILE A 53 14.41 -3.99 21.18
C ILE A 53 14.50 -2.51 20.79
N ALA A 54 14.82 -1.64 21.73
CA ALA A 54 14.96 -0.19 21.48
C ALA A 54 16.14 0.16 20.55
N SER A 55 17.13 -0.73 20.42
CA SER A 55 18.30 -0.56 19.54
C SER A 55 18.27 -1.47 18.31
N GLU A 56 17.28 -2.34 18.18
CA GLU A 56 17.13 -3.24 17.05
C GLU A 56 16.65 -2.51 15.79
N ASN A 57 16.93 -3.08 14.63
CA ASN A 57 16.59 -2.51 13.35
C ASN A 57 15.87 -3.54 12.46
N GLU A 58 15.35 -3.05 11.33
CA GLU A 58 14.58 -3.86 10.37
C GLU A 58 15.38 -5.09 9.86
N LYS A 59 16.68 -4.97 9.64
CA LYS A 59 17.54 -6.09 9.20
C LYS A 59 17.64 -7.21 10.23
N THR A 60 17.59 -6.89 11.53
CA THR A 60 17.56 -7.90 12.59
C THR A 60 16.18 -8.49 12.77
N ALA A 61 15.13 -7.70 12.57
CA ALA A 61 13.74 -8.15 12.56
C ALA A 61 13.48 -9.19 11.45
N ASP A 62 14.10 -9.01 10.30
CA ASP A 62 13.94 -9.92 9.15
C ASP A 62 14.54 -11.33 9.33
N LYS A 63 15.32 -11.54 10.38
CA LYS A 63 15.96 -12.84 10.62
C LYS A 63 14.99 -13.91 11.13
N ASN A 64 13.92 -13.51 11.80
CA ASN A 64 12.97 -14.43 12.45
C ASN A 64 11.56 -13.82 12.46
N ILE A 65 10.54 -14.65 12.29
CA ILE A 65 9.15 -14.19 12.27
C ILE A 65 8.71 -13.59 13.61
N ASP A 66 9.19 -14.12 14.74
CA ASP A 66 8.86 -13.56 16.05
C ASP A 66 9.51 -12.18 16.22
N PHE A 67 10.76 -12.01 15.74
CA PHE A 67 11.44 -10.72 15.74
C PHE A 67 10.70 -9.68 14.90
N PHE A 68 10.19 -10.08 13.74
CA PHE A 68 9.37 -9.21 12.90
C PHE A 68 8.13 -8.69 13.65
N TYR A 69 7.38 -9.57 14.29
CA TYR A 69 6.18 -9.15 15.04
C TYR A 69 6.51 -8.34 16.30
N ILE A 70 7.58 -8.69 17.00
CA ILE A 70 8.06 -7.94 18.18
C ILE A 70 8.49 -6.53 17.76
N TYR A 71 9.27 -6.41 16.69
CA TYR A 71 9.72 -5.15 16.13
C TYR A 71 8.55 -4.27 15.68
N THR A 72 7.65 -4.84 14.90
CA THR A 72 6.44 -4.15 14.41
C THR A 72 5.58 -3.66 15.56
N ALA A 73 5.38 -4.48 16.60
CA ALA A 73 4.60 -4.10 17.78
C ALA A 73 5.27 -2.97 18.56
N TYR A 74 6.60 -3.01 18.71
CA TYR A 74 7.34 -1.95 19.42
C TYR A 74 7.27 -0.62 18.66
N HIS A 75 7.43 -0.63 17.35
CA HIS A 75 7.29 0.57 16.53
C HIS A 75 5.88 1.12 16.53
N TYR A 76 4.86 0.26 16.47
CA TYR A 76 3.48 0.70 16.62
C TYR A 76 3.22 1.38 17.98
N ILE A 77 3.78 0.85 19.06
CA ILE A 77 3.74 1.49 20.40
C ILE A 77 4.46 2.84 20.37
N SER A 78 5.63 2.93 19.74
CA SER A 78 6.37 4.17 19.59
C SER A 78 5.57 5.24 18.85
N ASP A 79 4.97 4.87 17.73
CA ASP A 79 4.15 5.77 16.91
C ASP A 79 2.87 6.21 17.60
N PHE A 80 2.26 5.32 18.40
CA PHE A 80 1.09 5.65 19.20
C PHE A 80 1.39 6.70 20.28
N PHE A 81 2.57 6.67 20.89
CA PHE A 81 3.00 7.57 21.96
C PHE A 81 3.88 8.74 21.49
N LEU A 82 3.64 9.28 20.31
CA LEU A 82 4.33 10.50 19.82
C LEU A 82 4.01 11.74 20.67
N ASP A 83 2.83 11.78 21.32
CA ASP A 83 2.44 12.85 22.23
C ASP A 83 2.90 12.55 23.65
N ASP A 84 3.80 13.39 24.18
CA ASP A 84 4.33 13.27 25.55
C ASP A 84 3.24 13.35 26.63
N LYS A 85 2.14 14.09 26.39
CA LYS A 85 1.01 14.16 27.33
C LYS A 85 0.27 12.83 27.40
N LEU A 86 0.07 12.18 26.23
CA LEU A 86 -0.53 10.86 26.17
C LEU A 86 0.35 9.83 26.87
N LYS A 87 1.66 9.88 26.64
CA LYS A 87 2.66 9.04 27.29
C LYS A 87 2.62 9.18 28.82
N GLN A 88 2.58 10.41 29.31
CA GLN A 88 2.50 10.66 30.76
C GLN A 88 1.16 10.19 31.34
N SER A 89 0.05 10.49 30.70
CA SER A 89 -1.28 10.03 31.15
C SER A 89 -1.38 8.52 31.24
N PHE A 90 -0.68 7.80 30.35
CA PHE A 90 -0.66 6.35 30.37
C PHE A 90 0.23 5.80 31.48
N ARG A 91 1.39 6.42 31.75
CA ARG A 91 2.21 6.12 32.96
C ARG A 91 1.40 6.30 34.24
N ASP A 92 0.72 7.43 34.38
CA ASP A 92 -0.15 7.69 35.51
C ASP A 92 -1.22 6.60 35.69
N LEU A 93 -1.77 6.08 34.61
CA LEU A 93 -2.76 5.00 34.63
C LEU A 93 -2.17 3.66 35.11
N LEU A 94 -0.92 3.38 34.75
CA LEU A 94 -0.19 2.17 35.19
C LEU A 94 0.22 2.23 36.67
N GLU A 95 0.55 3.41 37.14
CA GLU A 95 1.08 3.64 38.51
C GLU A 95 -0.02 3.90 39.53
N ARG A 96 -1.28 4.08 39.13
CA ARG A 96 -2.39 4.35 40.03
C ARG A 96 -2.63 3.21 41.01
N PRO A 97 -2.96 3.53 42.27
CA PRO A 97 -3.38 2.54 43.26
C PRO A 97 -4.59 1.73 42.82
N LYS A 98 -4.73 0.50 43.34
CA LYS A 98 -5.80 -0.47 42.96
C LYS A 98 -7.23 0.02 43.27
N ASP A 99 -7.39 0.97 44.20
CA ASP A 99 -8.65 1.60 44.57
C ASP A 99 -9.12 2.68 43.60
N GLN A 100 -8.29 3.05 42.63
CA GLN A 100 -8.59 4.02 41.59
C GLN A 100 -8.69 3.30 40.21
N LYS A 101 -9.20 4.01 39.18
CA LYS A 101 -9.19 3.50 37.82
C LYS A 101 -7.73 3.32 37.35
N SER A 102 -7.25 2.09 37.42
CA SER A 102 -5.91 1.67 37.04
C SER A 102 -5.94 0.49 36.06
N LEU A 103 -4.88 0.29 35.30
CA LEU A 103 -4.72 -0.91 34.46
C LEU A 103 -4.39 -2.09 35.37
N GLN A 104 -5.15 -3.16 35.28
CA GLN A 104 -4.93 -4.36 36.07
C GLN A 104 -4.93 -5.60 35.15
N VAL A 105 -4.18 -6.63 35.56
CA VAL A 105 -4.15 -7.94 34.90
C VAL A 105 -4.73 -9.01 35.80
N ILE A 106 -5.43 -9.96 35.23
CA ILE A 106 -5.89 -11.15 35.96
C ILE A 106 -4.74 -12.15 35.95
N TRP A 107 -4.18 -12.40 37.13
CA TRP A 107 -3.17 -13.43 37.33
C TRP A 107 -3.84 -14.68 37.91
N TYR A 108 -3.74 -15.80 37.18
CA TYR A 108 -4.36 -17.07 37.60
C TYR A 108 -3.33 -18.20 37.57
N GLU A 109 -3.03 -18.75 38.73
CA GLU A 109 -2.09 -19.85 38.88
C GLU A 109 -2.81 -21.20 38.81
N VAL A 110 -2.20 -22.13 38.12
CA VAL A 110 -2.74 -23.48 37.88
C VAL A 110 -1.72 -24.53 38.37
N GLU A 111 -2.21 -25.55 39.05
CA GLU A 111 -1.39 -26.71 39.37
C GLU A 111 -0.88 -27.40 38.10
N ARG A 112 0.38 -27.86 38.13
CA ARG A 112 1.02 -28.51 36.99
C ARG A 112 0.22 -29.70 36.43
N ALA A 113 -0.46 -30.44 37.31
CA ALA A 113 -1.31 -31.56 36.91
C ALA A 113 -2.52 -31.16 36.04
N ARG A 114 -3.01 -29.92 36.18
CA ARG A 114 -4.18 -29.39 35.47
C ARG A 114 -3.84 -28.48 34.27
N GLN A 115 -2.58 -28.30 33.96
CA GLN A 115 -2.15 -27.35 32.94
C GLN A 115 -2.79 -27.61 31.57
N TYR A 116 -2.86 -28.86 31.12
CA TYR A 116 -3.47 -29.21 29.82
C TYR A 116 -4.99 -29.05 29.80
N GLU A 117 -5.66 -29.40 30.88
CA GLU A 117 -7.11 -29.22 31.01
C GLU A 117 -7.45 -27.74 31.02
N THR A 118 -6.71 -26.94 31.78
CA THR A 118 -6.90 -25.49 31.86
C THR A 118 -6.61 -24.84 30.52
N PHE A 119 -5.51 -25.20 29.83
CA PHE A 119 -5.19 -24.71 28.50
C PHE A 119 -6.34 -25.01 27.52
N ARG A 120 -6.84 -26.24 27.50
CA ARG A 120 -7.97 -26.64 26.64
C ARG A 120 -9.23 -25.85 26.97
N ASN A 121 -9.56 -25.66 28.25
CA ASN A 121 -10.76 -24.94 28.67
C ASN A 121 -10.66 -23.43 28.39
N LEU A 122 -9.49 -22.79 28.59
CA LEU A 122 -9.27 -21.40 28.26
C LEU A 122 -9.32 -21.12 26.75
N ASN A 123 -8.94 -22.10 25.93
CA ASN A 123 -8.98 -22.01 24.47
C ASN A 123 -10.26 -22.59 23.85
N SER A 124 -11.09 -23.27 24.65
CA SER A 124 -12.41 -23.74 24.23
C SER A 124 -13.35 -22.56 24.01
N GLY A 125 -13.66 -22.26 22.75
CA GLY A 125 -14.47 -21.11 22.35
C GLY A 125 -13.70 -19.84 21.98
N LYS A 126 -12.36 -19.83 22.11
CA LYS A 126 -11.50 -18.80 21.53
C LYS A 126 -11.11 -19.15 20.08
N ILE A 127 -10.54 -18.21 19.40
CA ILE A 127 -10.16 -18.24 17.97
C ILE A 127 -9.92 -19.65 17.44
N HIS A 128 -10.77 -20.05 16.50
CA HIS A 128 -10.61 -21.33 15.82
C HIS A 128 -9.24 -21.37 15.12
N LEU A 129 -8.55 -22.52 15.19
CA LEU A 129 -7.33 -22.75 14.42
C LEU A 129 -7.56 -22.43 12.94
N THR A 130 -6.68 -21.65 12.37
CA THR A 130 -6.72 -21.31 10.95
C THR A 130 -6.41 -22.54 10.09
N ASN A 131 -6.69 -22.45 8.80
CA ASN A 131 -6.27 -23.47 7.85
C ASN A 131 -4.73 -23.67 7.89
N THR A 132 -3.98 -22.59 7.99
CA THR A 132 -2.52 -22.58 8.17
C THR A 132 -2.07 -23.31 9.42
N ASP A 133 -2.69 -23.08 10.57
CA ASP A 133 -2.34 -23.75 11.82
C ASP A 133 -2.52 -25.27 11.74
N LEU A 134 -3.62 -25.69 11.13
CA LEU A 134 -3.92 -27.11 10.94
C LEU A 134 -2.93 -27.80 10.00
N ILE A 135 -2.57 -27.14 8.88
CA ILE A 135 -1.58 -27.66 7.93
C ILE A 135 -0.18 -27.70 8.58
N LYS A 136 0.21 -26.62 9.28
CA LYS A 136 1.48 -26.58 10.03
C LYS A 136 1.57 -27.71 11.06
N ALA A 137 0.51 -27.91 11.84
CA ALA A 137 0.44 -29.01 12.80
C ALA A 137 0.54 -30.38 12.13
N LEU A 138 -0.13 -30.58 11.00
CA LEU A 138 -0.05 -31.82 10.22
C LEU A 138 1.38 -32.09 9.72
N LEU A 139 2.05 -31.10 9.13
CA LEU A 139 3.42 -31.21 8.60
C LEU A 139 4.43 -31.55 9.70
N LEU A 140 4.31 -30.92 10.87
CA LEU A 140 5.24 -31.04 11.98
C LEU A 140 4.90 -32.17 12.98
N ASN A 141 3.81 -32.91 12.77
CA ASN A 141 3.43 -34.03 13.62
C ASN A 141 4.51 -35.11 13.61
N ARG A 142 4.86 -35.63 14.81
CA ARG A 142 5.92 -36.64 14.94
C ARG A 142 5.51 -38.04 14.45
N VAL A 143 4.22 -38.33 14.44
CA VAL A 143 3.71 -39.68 14.13
C VAL A 143 3.21 -39.78 12.69
N SER A 144 2.40 -38.79 12.23
CA SER A 144 1.73 -38.81 10.92
C SER A 144 2.18 -37.69 9.99
N GLY A 145 3.16 -36.89 10.41
CA GLY A 145 3.70 -35.78 9.62
C GLY A 145 4.83 -36.19 8.67
N LEU A 146 5.62 -35.21 8.28
CA LEU A 146 6.82 -35.46 7.44
C LEU A 146 7.86 -36.34 8.15
N PRO A 147 8.73 -37.06 7.40
CA PRO A 147 9.92 -37.70 7.95
C PRO A 147 10.76 -36.73 8.78
N GLN A 148 11.51 -37.23 9.78
CA GLN A 148 12.19 -36.39 10.77
C GLN A 148 13.07 -35.29 10.14
N VAL A 149 13.87 -35.63 9.14
CA VAL A 149 14.77 -34.69 8.46
C VAL A 149 13.97 -33.63 7.69
N GLU A 150 12.98 -34.06 6.90
CA GLU A 150 12.10 -33.14 6.16
C GLU A 150 11.27 -32.24 7.09
N ARG A 151 10.89 -32.71 8.28
CA ARG A 151 10.13 -31.96 9.26
C ARG A 151 10.93 -30.81 9.88
N MET A 152 12.21 -31.06 10.20
CA MET A 152 13.10 -30.01 10.72
C MET A 152 13.34 -28.92 9.66
N GLU A 153 13.62 -29.34 8.43
CA GLU A 153 13.75 -28.41 7.29
C GLU A 153 12.44 -27.65 7.02
N ALA A 154 11.31 -28.36 7.07
CA ALA A 154 10.00 -27.77 6.81
C ALA A 154 9.64 -26.67 7.82
N ALA A 155 10.02 -26.81 9.09
CA ALA A 155 9.77 -25.79 10.10
C ALA A 155 10.45 -24.46 9.74
N ALA A 156 11.74 -24.51 9.40
CA ALA A 156 12.51 -23.32 9.02
C ALA A 156 12.02 -22.69 7.70
N ILE A 157 11.71 -23.53 6.70
CA ILE A 157 11.17 -23.04 5.42
C ILE A 157 9.79 -22.43 5.59
N PHE A 158 8.94 -23.02 6.43
CA PHE A 158 7.59 -22.48 6.72
C PHE A 158 7.69 -21.08 7.32
N GLU A 159 8.54 -20.88 8.32
CA GLU A 159 8.77 -19.57 8.94
C GLU A 159 9.29 -18.54 7.93
N ARG A 160 10.18 -18.97 7.02
CA ARG A 160 10.69 -18.10 5.95
C ARG A 160 9.59 -17.69 4.98
N MET A 161 8.77 -18.63 4.53
CA MET A 161 7.62 -18.32 3.64
C MET A 161 6.63 -17.38 4.31
N GLU A 162 6.31 -17.65 5.58
CA GLU A 162 5.40 -16.82 6.37
C GLU A 162 5.93 -15.37 6.47
N ARG A 163 7.21 -15.20 6.78
CA ARG A 163 7.87 -13.90 6.86
C ARG A 163 7.89 -13.20 5.49
N ASP A 164 8.31 -13.88 4.43
CA ASP A 164 8.42 -13.29 3.10
C ASP A 164 7.04 -12.84 2.58
N LEU A 165 5.97 -13.57 2.89
CA LEU A 165 4.60 -13.18 2.58
C LEU A 165 4.11 -11.98 3.40
N GLN A 166 4.77 -11.62 4.53
CA GLN A 166 4.46 -10.37 5.25
C GLN A 166 4.97 -9.13 4.52
N ASN A 167 5.87 -9.28 3.56
CA ASN A 167 6.26 -8.19 2.70
C ASN A 167 5.05 -7.73 1.87
N ASP A 168 4.61 -6.48 2.09
CA ASP A 168 3.43 -5.93 1.44
C ASP A 168 3.62 -5.75 -0.06
N HIS A 169 4.83 -5.41 -0.53
CA HIS A 169 5.13 -5.36 -1.97
C HIS A 169 4.90 -6.72 -2.63
N PHE A 170 5.36 -7.80 -1.99
CA PHE A 170 5.12 -9.15 -2.48
C PHE A 170 3.63 -9.54 -2.42
N TRP A 171 2.99 -9.26 -1.28
CA TRP A 171 1.59 -9.60 -1.08
C TRP A 171 0.66 -8.93 -2.09
N TYR A 172 0.78 -7.61 -2.24
CA TYR A 172 -0.11 -6.87 -3.14
C TYR A 172 0.21 -7.01 -4.62
N MET A 173 1.38 -7.55 -4.98
CA MET A 173 1.63 -8.04 -6.34
C MET A 173 0.72 -9.23 -6.69
N ILE A 174 0.54 -10.19 -5.77
CA ILE A 174 -0.18 -11.45 -6.03
C ILE A 174 -1.65 -11.42 -5.59
N ASN A 175 -2.00 -10.56 -4.64
CA ASN A 175 -3.35 -10.51 -4.08
C ASN A 175 -3.80 -9.07 -3.82
N GLY A 176 -4.73 -8.59 -4.64
CA GLY A 176 -5.32 -7.26 -4.49
C GLY A 176 -6.42 -7.15 -3.44
N ASN A 177 -6.74 -8.22 -2.71
CA ASN A 177 -7.80 -8.23 -1.70
C ASN A 177 -7.23 -8.22 -0.29
N GLU A 178 -7.96 -7.59 0.63
CA GLU A 178 -7.69 -7.72 2.05
C GLU A 178 -8.00 -9.14 2.55
N LEU A 179 -7.27 -9.56 3.59
CA LEU A 179 -7.52 -10.83 4.25
C LEU A 179 -8.84 -10.75 5.03
N ARG A 180 -9.60 -11.83 5.01
CA ARG A 180 -10.77 -11.97 5.85
C ARG A 180 -10.37 -12.30 7.29
N GLU A 181 -11.25 -12.04 8.22
CA GLU A 181 -11.05 -12.42 9.62
C GLU A 181 -10.72 -13.91 9.75
N GLY A 182 -9.64 -14.21 10.48
CA GLY A 182 -9.15 -15.57 10.68
C GLY A 182 -8.40 -16.18 9.49
N GLN A 183 -8.12 -15.41 8.43
CA GLN A 183 -7.31 -15.81 7.29
C GLN A 183 -5.87 -15.32 7.44
N THR A 184 -4.90 -16.15 7.07
CA THR A 184 -3.48 -15.78 6.98
C THR A 184 -3.02 -15.66 5.54
N ARG A 185 -1.91 -14.98 5.30
CA ARG A 185 -1.29 -14.92 3.95
C ARG A 185 -0.83 -16.29 3.46
N MET A 186 -0.46 -17.18 4.38
CA MET A 186 -0.13 -18.58 4.06
C MET A 186 -1.35 -19.36 3.56
N ASP A 187 -2.57 -19.06 4.02
CA ASP A 187 -3.77 -19.72 3.51
C ASP A 187 -3.96 -19.51 2.00
N PHE A 188 -3.56 -18.34 1.49
CA PHE A 188 -3.56 -18.08 0.05
C PHE A 188 -2.66 -19.06 -0.71
N LEU A 189 -1.44 -19.30 -0.22
CA LEU A 189 -0.50 -20.25 -0.82
C LEU A 189 -1.03 -21.69 -0.76
N PHE A 190 -1.59 -22.11 0.37
CA PHE A 190 -2.18 -23.44 0.51
C PHE A 190 -3.40 -23.63 -0.37
N ASN A 191 -4.27 -22.62 -0.46
CA ASN A 191 -5.44 -22.65 -1.34
C ASN A 191 -5.03 -22.72 -2.82
N LEU A 192 -3.99 -21.99 -3.19
CA LEU A 192 -3.43 -22.02 -4.54
C LEU A 192 -2.94 -23.43 -4.92
N VAL A 193 -2.15 -24.05 -4.05
CA VAL A 193 -1.61 -25.40 -4.27
C VAL A 193 -2.70 -26.47 -4.27
N ALA A 194 -3.68 -26.35 -3.38
CA ALA A 194 -4.80 -27.26 -3.28
C ALA A 194 -5.82 -27.13 -4.43
N GLY A 195 -5.74 -26.05 -5.22
CA GLY A 195 -6.74 -25.72 -6.24
C GLY A 195 -8.09 -25.30 -5.65
N CYS A 196 -8.09 -24.73 -4.45
CA CYS A 196 -9.28 -24.25 -3.76
C CYS A 196 -9.86 -23.03 -4.51
N LYS A 197 -11.13 -23.12 -4.91
CA LYS A 197 -11.82 -21.98 -5.51
C LYS A 197 -12.37 -21.06 -4.42
N GLN A 198 -12.64 -19.80 -4.77
CA GLN A 198 -13.23 -18.85 -3.82
C GLN A 198 -14.56 -19.36 -3.25
N SER A 199 -15.41 -19.98 -4.08
CA SER A 199 -16.67 -20.58 -3.65
C SER A 199 -16.48 -21.69 -2.61
N ASP A 200 -15.43 -22.50 -2.74
CA ASP A 200 -15.14 -23.59 -1.82
C ASP A 200 -14.66 -23.04 -0.48
N TYR A 201 -13.81 -22.01 -0.52
CA TYR A 201 -13.32 -21.31 0.66
C TYR A 201 -14.47 -20.58 1.41
N ASP A 202 -15.41 -20.00 0.69
CA ASP A 202 -16.57 -19.29 1.26
C ASP A 202 -17.47 -20.24 2.05
N ILE A 203 -17.54 -21.51 1.65
CA ILE A 203 -18.30 -22.56 2.34
C ILE A 203 -17.49 -23.13 3.51
N ASP A 204 -16.21 -23.40 3.32
CA ASP A 204 -15.32 -23.96 4.33
C ASP A 204 -13.94 -23.30 4.30
N SER A 205 -13.67 -22.41 5.26
CA SER A 205 -12.38 -21.72 5.39
C SER A 205 -11.18 -22.66 5.60
N ARG A 206 -11.43 -23.94 5.92
CA ARG A 206 -10.42 -24.99 6.10
C ARG A 206 -10.44 -26.00 4.96
N TRP A 207 -11.00 -25.65 3.82
CA TRP A 207 -11.18 -26.54 2.68
C TRP A 207 -9.88 -27.21 2.23
N SER A 208 -8.79 -26.43 2.12
CA SER A 208 -7.48 -26.94 1.69
C SER A 208 -6.92 -27.98 2.64
N PHE A 209 -7.03 -27.74 3.96
CA PHE A 209 -6.63 -28.75 4.94
C PHE A 209 -7.45 -30.04 4.79
N ARG A 210 -8.78 -29.95 4.75
CA ARG A 210 -9.67 -31.12 4.74
C ARG A 210 -9.61 -31.90 3.43
N ASN A 211 -9.65 -31.20 2.31
CA ASN A 211 -9.84 -31.81 0.99
C ASN A 211 -8.55 -32.07 0.22
N TYR A 212 -7.42 -31.55 0.70
CA TYR A 212 -6.14 -31.76 0.06
C TYR A 212 -5.08 -32.25 1.04
N PHE A 213 -4.67 -31.46 2.02
CA PHE A 213 -3.52 -31.80 2.87
C PHE A 213 -3.77 -33.02 3.75
N ASN A 214 -4.93 -33.13 4.37
CA ASN A 214 -5.30 -34.26 5.25
C ASN A 214 -5.91 -35.47 4.49
N ASP A 215 -6.08 -35.38 3.17
CA ASP A 215 -6.62 -36.48 2.37
C ASP A 215 -5.51 -37.48 2.03
N SER A 216 -5.50 -38.62 2.71
CA SER A 216 -4.51 -39.70 2.51
C SER A 216 -4.66 -40.46 1.18
N LYS A 217 -5.80 -40.30 0.48
CA LYS A 217 -6.05 -40.92 -0.83
C LYS A 217 -5.37 -40.18 -1.97
N LYS A 218 -4.94 -38.95 -1.74
CA LYS A 218 -4.17 -38.12 -2.68
C LYS A 218 -2.67 -38.38 -2.48
N GLU A 219 -1.85 -37.56 -3.11
CA GLU A 219 -0.39 -37.59 -2.95
C GLU A 219 0.03 -37.63 -1.48
N ASN A 220 1.20 -38.23 -1.20
CA ASN A 220 1.72 -38.25 0.16
C ASN A 220 2.08 -36.83 0.64
N LEU A 221 2.16 -36.65 1.94
CA LEU A 221 2.36 -35.34 2.56
C LEU A 221 3.68 -34.67 2.12
N SER A 222 4.74 -35.46 1.88
CA SER A 222 6.03 -34.96 1.38
C SER A 222 5.90 -34.36 -0.03
N GLN A 223 5.14 -35.00 -0.93
CA GLN A 223 4.87 -34.47 -2.27
C GLN A 223 4.05 -33.18 -2.23
N LYS A 224 3.01 -33.13 -1.38
CA LYS A 224 2.21 -31.91 -1.17
C LYS A 224 3.06 -30.76 -0.65
N TRP A 225 3.94 -31.04 0.31
CA TRP A 225 4.87 -30.05 0.83
C TRP A 225 5.86 -29.55 -0.23
N LYS A 226 6.41 -30.45 -1.05
CA LYS A 226 7.25 -30.07 -2.21
C LYS A 226 6.50 -29.17 -3.18
N ALA A 227 5.22 -29.44 -3.45
CA ALA A 227 4.39 -28.59 -4.29
C ALA A 227 4.23 -27.17 -3.70
N VAL A 228 4.03 -27.05 -2.38
CA VAL A 228 3.98 -25.75 -1.69
C VAL A 228 5.31 -24.98 -1.87
N ARG A 229 6.42 -25.63 -1.58
CA ARG A 229 7.76 -25.03 -1.74
C ARG A 229 8.02 -24.55 -3.17
N HIS A 230 7.74 -25.39 -4.16
CA HIS A 230 7.95 -25.03 -5.57
C HIS A 230 7.05 -23.88 -6.01
N THR A 231 5.79 -23.87 -5.57
CA THR A 231 4.87 -22.78 -5.89
C THR A 231 5.35 -21.46 -5.27
N PHE A 232 5.76 -21.50 -4.00
CA PHE A 232 6.29 -20.31 -3.33
C PHE A 232 7.56 -19.79 -4.02
N LEU A 233 8.53 -20.64 -4.32
CA LEU A 233 9.77 -20.24 -4.99
C LEU A 233 9.49 -19.57 -6.34
N ARG A 234 8.54 -20.09 -7.13
CA ARG A 234 8.13 -19.46 -8.39
C ARG A 234 7.47 -18.11 -8.19
N LEU A 235 6.61 -17.96 -7.17
CA LEU A 235 6.04 -16.66 -6.84
C LEU A 235 7.14 -15.68 -6.43
N LYS A 236 8.14 -16.17 -5.71
CA LYS A 236 9.30 -15.37 -5.30
C LYS A 236 10.14 -14.93 -6.51
N ASP A 237 10.41 -15.84 -7.45
CA ASP A 237 11.12 -15.52 -8.70
C ASP A 237 10.37 -14.46 -9.51
N MET A 238 9.03 -14.55 -9.57
CA MET A 238 8.20 -13.51 -10.21
C MET A 238 8.26 -12.18 -9.48
N TYR A 239 8.37 -12.20 -8.16
CA TYR A 239 8.51 -10.99 -7.34
C TYR A 239 9.89 -10.35 -7.47
N ASP A 240 10.93 -11.15 -7.52
CA ASP A 240 12.31 -10.67 -7.61
C ASP A 240 12.61 -10.06 -8.99
N ASN A 241 11.99 -10.57 -10.05
CA ASN A 241 12.13 -10.00 -11.38
C ASN A 241 11.28 -8.73 -11.55
N ILE A 242 11.92 -7.62 -11.88
CA ILE A 242 11.30 -6.29 -11.96
C ILE A 242 10.16 -6.22 -12.97
N TYR A 243 10.24 -6.89 -14.10
CA TYR A 243 9.20 -6.87 -15.14
C TYR A 243 7.96 -7.65 -14.72
N SER A 244 8.15 -8.90 -14.27
CA SER A 244 7.04 -9.73 -13.81
C SER A 244 6.36 -9.12 -12.58
N TYR A 245 7.11 -8.53 -11.65
CA TYR A 245 6.56 -7.79 -10.52
C TYR A 245 5.57 -6.72 -10.97
N HIS A 246 6.00 -5.85 -11.87
CA HIS A 246 5.21 -4.71 -12.31
C HIS A 246 4.00 -5.12 -13.16
N TYR A 247 4.16 -6.06 -14.09
CA TYR A 247 3.06 -6.48 -14.95
C TYR A 247 2.03 -7.33 -14.22
N ILE A 248 2.46 -8.24 -13.34
CA ILE A 248 1.54 -9.02 -12.50
C ILE A 248 0.79 -8.11 -11.54
N GLY A 249 1.48 -7.18 -10.86
CA GLY A 249 0.84 -6.22 -9.96
C GLY A 249 -0.20 -5.34 -10.66
N GLY A 250 0.12 -4.83 -11.85
CA GLY A 250 -0.82 -4.06 -12.68
C GLY A 250 -2.05 -4.88 -13.11
N LEU A 251 -1.86 -6.13 -13.51
CA LEU A 251 -2.94 -7.05 -13.86
C LEU A 251 -3.78 -7.44 -12.63
N THR A 252 -3.15 -7.69 -11.50
CA THR A 252 -3.82 -8.00 -10.22
C THR A 252 -4.70 -6.83 -9.79
N TYR A 253 -4.19 -5.60 -9.84
CA TYR A 253 -4.96 -4.40 -9.53
C TYR A 253 -6.22 -4.26 -10.40
N ASN A 254 -6.11 -4.51 -11.69
CA ASN A 254 -7.23 -4.40 -12.63
C ASN A 254 -8.26 -5.53 -12.48
N SER A 255 -7.85 -6.71 -12.02
CA SER A 255 -8.66 -7.94 -12.07
C SER A 255 -9.36 -8.32 -10.77
N ASN A 256 -9.25 -7.58 -9.71
CA ASN A 256 -9.77 -7.69 -8.31
C ASN A 256 -10.74 -8.82 -7.91
N ARG A 257 -11.22 -9.67 -8.82
CA ARG A 257 -12.31 -10.63 -8.54
C ARG A 257 -11.85 -12.05 -8.23
N ASN A 258 -10.64 -12.46 -8.66
CA ASN A 258 -10.21 -13.84 -8.44
C ASN A 258 -8.67 -14.00 -8.53
N PRO A 259 -7.91 -13.55 -7.52
CA PRO A 259 -6.45 -13.57 -7.57
C PRO A 259 -5.90 -15.00 -7.72
N ILE A 260 -6.49 -16.00 -7.05
CA ILE A 260 -6.04 -17.40 -7.14
C ILE A 260 -6.08 -17.91 -8.58
N ASN A 261 -7.17 -17.70 -9.32
CA ASN A 261 -7.28 -18.17 -10.69
C ASN A 261 -6.25 -17.51 -11.61
N ASN A 262 -6.02 -16.20 -11.45
CA ASN A 262 -5.04 -15.48 -12.24
C ASN A 262 -3.61 -15.98 -11.96
N ILE A 263 -3.25 -16.08 -10.69
CA ILE A 263 -1.94 -16.57 -10.27
C ILE A 263 -1.73 -18.02 -10.73
N THR A 264 -2.73 -18.91 -10.60
CA THR A 264 -2.65 -20.28 -11.10
C THR A 264 -2.32 -20.31 -12.59
N ARG A 265 -2.99 -19.48 -13.38
CA ARG A 265 -2.77 -19.37 -14.83
C ARG A 265 -1.37 -18.83 -15.14
N TRP A 266 -0.91 -17.78 -14.46
CA TRP A 266 0.42 -17.22 -14.67
C TRP A 266 1.54 -18.18 -14.23
N LEU A 267 1.35 -18.93 -13.15
CA LEU A 267 2.27 -20.00 -12.73
C LEU A 267 2.39 -21.10 -13.77
N ALA A 268 1.26 -21.51 -14.39
CA ALA A 268 1.28 -22.48 -15.49
C ALA A 268 2.04 -21.93 -16.70
N LEU A 269 1.74 -20.71 -17.14
CA LEU A 269 2.44 -20.05 -18.25
C LEU A 269 3.93 -19.87 -17.97
N ASN A 270 4.32 -19.45 -16.77
CA ASN A 270 5.72 -19.32 -16.39
C ASN A 270 6.48 -20.66 -16.39
N ARG A 271 5.78 -21.77 -16.22
CA ARG A 271 6.37 -23.11 -16.33
C ARG A 271 6.63 -23.54 -17.77
N GLU A 272 5.78 -23.13 -18.68
CA GLU A 272 5.76 -23.61 -20.08
C GLU A 272 6.56 -22.70 -21.02
N LEU A 273 6.69 -21.42 -20.69
CA LEU A 273 7.31 -20.41 -21.52
C LEU A 273 8.72 -20.06 -21.02
N THR A 274 9.56 -19.59 -21.92
CA THR A 274 10.81 -18.89 -21.54
C THR A 274 10.49 -17.61 -20.81
N HIS A 275 11.46 -17.04 -20.09
CA HIS A 275 11.26 -15.79 -19.37
C HIS A 275 10.76 -14.66 -20.27
N SER A 276 11.38 -14.47 -21.43
CA SER A 276 10.99 -13.42 -22.38
C SER A 276 9.58 -13.63 -22.95
N GLU A 277 9.21 -14.86 -23.27
CA GLU A 277 7.86 -15.20 -23.74
C GLU A 277 6.83 -14.95 -22.64
N PHE A 278 7.14 -15.29 -21.40
CA PHE A 278 6.26 -15.05 -20.26
C PHE A 278 6.00 -13.55 -20.06
N ILE A 279 7.06 -12.73 -20.05
CA ILE A 279 6.93 -11.26 -19.94
C ILE A 279 6.09 -10.70 -21.11
N ASN A 280 6.37 -11.13 -22.35
CA ASN A 280 5.59 -10.71 -23.51
C ASN A 280 4.11 -11.14 -23.40
N ARG A 281 3.84 -12.29 -22.82
CA ARG A 281 2.46 -12.74 -22.57
C ARG A 281 1.73 -11.83 -21.57
N LEU A 282 2.37 -11.45 -20.46
CA LEU A 282 1.81 -10.50 -19.49
C LEU A 282 1.54 -9.13 -20.15
N ARG A 283 2.48 -8.61 -20.93
CA ARG A 283 2.31 -7.36 -21.71
C ARG A 283 1.15 -7.46 -22.70
N SER A 284 1.00 -8.59 -23.37
CA SER A 284 -0.11 -8.83 -24.32
C SER A 284 -1.47 -8.83 -23.60
N GLU A 285 -1.55 -9.36 -22.38
CA GLU A 285 -2.78 -9.30 -21.57
C GLU A 285 -3.12 -7.85 -21.20
N ILE A 286 -2.14 -7.06 -20.79
CA ILE A 286 -2.30 -5.63 -20.52
C ILE A 286 -2.75 -4.89 -21.78
N LYS A 287 -2.11 -5.16 -22.94
CA LYS A 287 -2.51 -4.61 -24.23
C LYS A 287 -3.99 -4.86 -24.53
N THR A 288 -4.44 -6.10 -24.37
CA THR A 288 -5.85 -6.47 -24.60
C THR A 288 -6.81 -5.67 -23.72
N ILE A 289 -6.43 -5.39 -22.48
CA ILE A 289 -7.26 -4.62 -21.55
C ILE A 289 -7.27 -3.13 -21.94
N LEU A 290 -6.11 -2.55 -22.20
CA LEU A 290 -5.96 -1.13 -22.52
C LEU A 290 -6.64 -0.77 -23.85
N THR A 291 -6.54 -1.65 -24.87
CA THR A 291 -7.05 -1.36 -26.22
C THR A 291 -8.47 -1.87 -26.47
N ARG A 292 -9.17 -2.36 -25.45
CA ARG A 292 -10.54 -2.92 -25.60
C ARG A 292 -11.56 -1.94 -26.19
N LYS A 293 -11.33 -0.63 -26.06
CA LYS A 293 -12.20 0.42 -26.61
C LYS A 293 -11.78 0.91 -28.00
N HIS A 294 -10.68 0.42 -28.54
CA HIS A 294 -10.14 0.82 -29.85
C HIS A 294 -9.94 2.34 -30.00
N LYS A 295 -9.52 3.02 -28.91
CA LYS A 295 -9.26 4.46 -28.85
C LYS A 295 -7.75 4.73 -28.90
N ALA A 296 -7.35 5.84 -29.52
CA ALA A 296 -6.03 6.42 -29.31
C ALA A 296 -5.92 7.02 -27.89
N ILE A 297 -4.70 7.19 -27.39
CA ILE A 297 -4.46 7.75 -26.04
C ILE A 297 -5.10 9.14 -25.90
N THR A 298 -5.03 9.97 -26.94
CA THR A 298 -5.59 11.33 -26.98
C THR A 298 -7.13 11.39 -26.92
N GLU A 299 -7.81 10.27 -27.19
CA GLU A 299 -9.27 10.19 -27.17
C GLU A 299 -9.86 9.81 -25.81
N TYR A 300 -9.01 9.52 -24.83
CA TYR A 300 -9.46 9.22 -23.47
C TYR A 300 -9.80 10.50 -22.72
N SER A 301 -10.94 10.49 -22.04
CA SER A 301 -11.41 11.64 -21.25
C SER A 301 -11.96 11.23 -19.88
N TYR A 302 -11.95 12.16 -18.93
CA TYR A 302 -12.33 11.91 -17.55
C TYR A 302 -13.74 11.30 -17.39
N TYR A 303 -14.75 11.84 -18.07
CA TYR A 303 -16.13 11.39 -17.90
C TYR A 303 -16.43 10.03 -18.51
N SER A 304 -15.91 9.78 -19.69
CA SER A 304 -16.24 8.56 -20.46
C SER A 304 -15.35 7.38 -20.11
N ASP A 305 -14.15 7.62 -19.55
CA ASP A 305 -13.10 6.60 -19.50
C ASP A 305 -12.41 6.48 -18.13
N LYS A 306 -12.99 7.05 -17.06
CA LYS A 306 -12.36 7.13 -15.73
C LYS A 306 -11.76 5.81 -15.23
N LYS A 307 -12.44 4.68 -15.49
CA LYS A 307 -11.95 3.36 -15.08
C LYS A 307 -10.73 2.92 -15.89
N ASP A 308 -10.72 3.19 -17.20
CA ASP A 308 -9.62 2.81 -18.08
C ASP A 308 -8.41 3.72 -17.88
N LEU A 309 -8.65 5.02 -17.62
CA LEU A 309 -7.61 6.00 -17.29
C LEU A 309 -6.77 5.59 -16.08
N ARG A 310 -7.36 4.99 -15.04
CA ARG A 310 -6.58 4.50 -13.88
C ARG A 310 -5.54 3.47 -14.29
N LEU A 311 -5.92 2.49 -15.11
CA LEU A 311 -4.97 1.49 -15.60
C LEU A 311 -3.96 2.12 -16.56
N LEU A 312 -4.39 3.03 -17.43
CA LEU A 312 -3.50 3.71 -18.37
C LEU A 312 -2.43 4.52 -17.64
N PHE A 313 -2.80 5.34 -16.66
CA PHE A 313 -1.83 6.07 -15.84
C PHE A 313 -0.96 5.17 -14.97
N LEU A 314 -1.52 4.08 -14.44
CA LEU A 314 -0.72 3.08 -13.72
C LEU A 314 0.36 2.50 -14.64
N MET A 315 -0.02 2.08 -15.85
CA MET A 315 0.94 1.54 -16.82
C MET A 315 1.95 2.58 -17.30
N HIS A 316 1.56 3.85 -17.43
CA HIS A 316 2.50 4.93 -17.76
C HIS A 316 3.57 5.10 -16.66
N ASN A 317 3.18 5.01 -15.37
CA ASN A 317 4.14 5.02 -14.27
C ASN A 317 5.04 3.78 -14.26
N ILE A 318 4.46 2.60 -14.46
CA ILE A 318 5.20 1.33 -14.53
C ILE A 318 6.24 1.37 -15.66
N GLU A 319 5.82 1.70 -16.88
CA GLU A 319 6.75 1.79 -18.02
C GLU A 319 7.82 2.88 -17.83
N THR A 320 7.50 3.94 -17.09
CA THR A 320 8.51 4.95 -16.71
C THR A 320 9.58 4.38 -15.77
N ILE A 321 9.19 3.57 -14.80
CA ILE A 321 10.13 2.89 -13.89
C ILE A 321 10.99 1.89 -14.68
N LEU A 322 10.35 1.05 -15.50
CA LEU A 322 11.03 0.01 -16.28
C LEU A 322 12.02 0.60 -17.30
N GLN A 323 11.64 1.66 -18.02
CA GLN A 323 12.57 2.32 -18.95
C GLN A 323 13.76 2.97 -18.25
N ARG A 324 13.59 3.53 -17.06
CA ARG A 324 14.73 4.03 -16.25
C ARG A 324 15.65 2.89 -15.85
N PHE A 325 15.10 1.74 -15.46
CA PHE A 325 15.90 0.55 -15.17
C PHE A 325 16.67 0.07 -16.40
N GLU A 326 16.04 0.06 -17.58
CA GLU A 326 16.70 -0.32 -18.86
C GLU A 326 17.84 0.62 -19.29
N GLN A 327 17.80 1.88 -18.86
CA GLN A 327 18.85 2.87 -19.13
C GLN A 327 20.09 2.71 -18.25
N LEU A 328 20.03 1.90 -17.18
CA LEU A 328 21.21 1.57 -16.37
C LEU A 328 22.18 0.69 -17.15
N HIS A 329 23.47 0.76 -16.82
CA HIS A 329 24.46 -0.18 -17.34
C HIS A 329 24.13 -1.62 -16.90
N GLU A 330 24.56 -2.61 -17.68
CA GLU A 330 24.22 -4.03 -17.43
C GLU A 330 24.66 -4.49 -16.03
N ASP A 331 25.86 -4.12 -15.61
CA ASP A 331 26.39 -4.44 -14.28
C ASP A 331 25.56 -3.82 -13.16
N GLU A 332 25.07 -2.58 -13.36
CA GLU A 332 24.18 -1.90 -12.41
C GLU A 332 22.81 -2.58 -12.35
N ARG A 333 22.26 -2.98 -13.49
CA ARG A 333 20.98 -3.71 -13.55
C ARG A 333 21.05 -5.02 -12.79
N LEU A 334 22.12 -5.80 -12.98
CA LEU A 334 22.31 -7.06 -12.29
C LEU A 334 22.49 -6.89 -10.77
N SER A 335 23.17 -5.81 -10.35
CA SER A 335 23.38 -5.56 -8.92
C SER A 335 22.15 -4.99 -8.22
N LEU A 336 21.29 -4.24 -8.93
CA LEU A 336 20.16 -3.50 -8.38
C LEU A 336 18.81 -4.16 -8.64
N GLU A 337 18.73 -5.28 -9.39
CA GLU A 337 17.45 -5.88 -9.83
C GLU A 337 16.47 -6.11 -8.66
N ASN A 338 16.96 -6.53 -7.51
CA ASN A 338 16.14 -6.76 -6.33
C ASN A 338 15.89 -5.50 -5.47
N GLU A 339 16.76 -4.50 -5.58
CA GLU A 339 16.74 -3.28 -4.77
C GLU A 339 16.22 -2.05 -5.54
N TYR A 340 15.98 -2.20 -6.86
CA TYR A 340 15.49 -1.10 -7.68
C TYR A 340 14.07 -0.69 -7.29
N GLU A 341 13.73 0.57 -7.56
CA GLU A 341 12.42 1.15 -7.29
C GLU A 341 11.30 0.28 -7.86
N LYS A 342 10.48 -0.28 -6.99
CA LYS A 342 9.27 -1.02 -7.33
C LYS A 342 8.05 -0.14 -7.11
N PHE A 343 7.08 -0.18 -8.02
CA PHE A 343 5.83 0.54 -7.83
C PHE A 343 5.09 -0.01 -6.61
N PRO A 344 4.66 0.85 -5.64
CA PRO A 344 4.10 0.39 -4.38
C PRO A 344 2.62 -0.01 -4.52
N PHE A 345 2.35 -1.23 -4.98
CA PHE A 345 0.98 -1.73 -5.14
C PHE A 345 0.19 -1.77 -3.83
N GLU A 346 0.86 -1.93 -2.69
CA GLU A 346 0.24 -1.86 -1.37
C GLU A 346 -0.40 -0.48 -1.11
N LEU A 347 0.26 0.60 -1.49
CA LEU A 347 -0.30 1.95 -1.36
C LEU A 347 -1.48 2.14 -2.31
N LEU A 348 -1.38 1.61 -3.54
CA LEU A 348 -2.46 1.68 -4.52
C LEU A 348 -3.73 0.98 -4.03
N HIS A 349 -3.59 -0.13 -3.29
CA HIS A 349 -4.72 -0.89 -2.73
C HIS A 349 -5.26 -0.28 -1.43
N ARG A 350 -4.38 0.15 -0.52
CA ARG A 350 -4.77 0.70 0.79
C ARG A 350 -5.28 2.14 0.72
N GLN A 351 -4.72 2.93 -0.18
CA GLN A 351 -5.10 4.31 -0.40
C GLN A 351 -6.01 4.37 -1.63
N SER A 352 -7.15 4.99 -1.53
CA SER A 352 -8.05 5.16 -2.67
C SER A 352 -7.44 6.12 -3.69
N TRP A 353 -6.66 5.62 -4.64
CA TRP A 353 -6.07 6.44 -5.70
C TRP A 353 -7.10 6.77 -6.78
N ASP A 354 -7.09 8.01 -7.23
CA ASP A 354 -8.03 8.50 -8.24
C ASP A 354 -7.33 9.37 -9.29
N ILE A 355 -8.08 9.74 -10.30
CA ILE A 355 -7.64 10.66 -11.34
C ILE A 355 -7.82 12.08 -10.85
N GLU A 356 -6.74 12.85 -10.89
CA GLU A 356 -6.67 14.25 -10.48
C GLU A 356 -6.51 15.15 -11.70
N HIS A 357 -7.22 16.29 -11.71
CA HIS A 357 -7.03 17.35 -12.69
C HIS A 357 -5.78 18.16 -12.32
N ILE A 358 -4.85 18.27 -13.25
CA ILE A 358 -3.61 19.03 -13.07
C ILE A 358 -3.95 20.53 -12.97
N SER A 359 -4.58 21.11 -13.99
CA SER A 359 -5.26 22.40 -13.91
C SER A 359 -6.71 22.15 -13.49
N SER A 360 -7.14 22.80 -12.42
CA SER A 360 -8.48 22.59 -11.85
C SER A 360 -9.58 22.97 -12.83
N ASN A 361 -10.65 22.18 -12.81
CA ASN A 361 -11.84 22.45 -13.60
C ASN A 361 -12.56 23.73 -13.13
N THR A 362 -13.30 24.36 -14.03
CA THR A 362 -14.16 25.52 -13.73
C THR A 362 -15.44 25.15 -12.98
N ASP A 363 -15.79 23.87 -12.87
CA ASP A 363 -16.91 23.40 -12.07
C ASP A 363 -16.50 23.17 -10.62
N SER A 364 -17.23 23.77 -9.68
CA SER A 364 -16.96 23.59 -8.24
C SER A 364 -17.93 22.59 -7.61
N ASP A 365 -17.41 21.63 -6.84
CA ASP A 365 -18.22 20.71 -6.02
C ASP A 365 -18.12 21.02 -4.51
N PHE A 366 -17.95 22.29 -4.14
CA PHE A 366 -17.89 22.71 -2.74
C PHE A 366 -19.28 22.65 -2.09
N ARG A 367 -19.53 21.62 -1.32
CA ARG A 367 -20.84 21.34 -0.71
C ARG A 367 -21.11 22.18 0.53
N ASN A 368 -20.11 22.40 1.38
CA ASN A 368 -20.25 23.13 2.62
C ASN A 368 -19.67 24.56 2.56
N SER A 369 -20.13 25.43 3.46
CA SER A 369 -19.71 26.84 3.52
C SER A 369 -18.26 26.99 3.98
N ALA A 370 -17.79 26.09 4.84
CA ALA A 370 -16.42 26.16 5.36
C ALA A 370 -15.39 25.92 4.25
N ASP A 371 -15.60 24.91 3.39
CA ASP A 371 -14.72 24.62 2.26
C ASP A 371 -14.69 25.77 1.27
N ARG A 372 -15.84 26.41 1.00
CA ARG A 372 -15.91 27.57 0.13
C ARG A 372 -15.11 28.76 0.68
N LYS A 373 -15.25 29.06 1.98
CA LYS A 373 -14.49 30.12 2.65
C LYS A 373 -12.97 29.79 2.65
N ALA A 374 -12.59 28.56 2.98
CA ALA A 374 -11.20 28.12 2.97
C ALA A 374 -10.57 28.24 1.56
N TRP A 375 -11.33 27.88 0.52
CA TRP A 375 -10.87 28.04 -0.86
C TRP A 375 -10.64 29.52 -1.21
N LEU A 376 -11.56 30.41 -0.91
CA LEU A 376 -11.41 31.87 -1.17
C LEU A 376 -10.19 32.46 -0.45
N GLU A 377 -9.99 32.10 0.82
CA GLU A 377 -8.79 32.51 1.56
C GLU A 377 -7.50 31.99 0.90
N SER A 378 -7.54 30.76 0.39
CA SER A 378 -6.39 30.19 -0.32
C SER A 378 -6.06 30.96 -1.60
N ILE A 379 -7.07 31.35 -2.36
CA ILE A 379 -6.91 32.16 -3.58
C ILE A 379 -6.35 33.54 -3.26
N LYS A 380 -6.82 34.19 -2.20
CA LYS A 380 -6.29 35.48 -1.74
C LYS A 380 -4.80 35.37 -1.37
N GLN A 381 -4.41 34.28 -0.73
CA GLN A 381 -3.00 34.01 -0.41
C GLN A 381 -2.15 33.77 -1.67
N ASP A 382 -2.67 33.00 -2.64
CA ASP A 382 -1.92 32.61 -3.83
C ASP A 382 -1.78 33.73 -4.86
N LEU A 383 -2.84 34.53 -5.06
CA LEU A 383 -2.88 35.60 -6.05
C LEU A 383 -2.65 37.00 -5.46
N GLY A 384 -2.65 37.12 -4.13
CA GLY A 384 -2.55 38.40 -3.44
C GLY A 384 -3.64 39.36 -3.88
N ASN A 385 -3.31 40.65 -3.98
CA ASN A 385 -4.27 41.65 -4.47
C ASN A 385 -4.46 41.65 -6.00
N GLU A 386 -3.76 40.77 -6.71
CA GLU A 386 -3.80 40.72 -8.17
C GLU A 386 -5.16 40.25 -8.72
N TYR A 387 -5.86 39.36 -7.99
CA TYR A 387 -7.15 38.88 -8.46
C TYR A 387 -8.26 39.95 -8.38
N THR A 388 -8.00 41.04 -7.66
CA THR A 388 -8.94 42.15 -7.48
C THR A 388 -8.52 43.46 -8.14
N LYS A 389 -7.34 43.50 -8.82
CA LYS A 389 -6.87 44.68 -9.53
C LYS A 389 -7.50 44.79 -10.92
N ASP A 390 -8.03 45.97 -11.17
CA ASP A 390 -8.52 46.54 -12.43
C ASP A 390 -9.79 46.01 -13.06
N GLU A 391 -9.78 45.35 -14.10
CA GLU A 391 -10.91 44.97 -14.95
C GLU A 391 -12.02 44.19 -14.23
N ASN A 392 -11.91 44.08 -12.92
CA ASN A 392 -12.58 43.16 -12.04
C ASN A 392 -13.55 43.75 -11.05
N SER A 393 -14.17 44.82 -11.43
CA SER A 393 -15.42 45.22 -10.77
C SER A 393 -16.39 44.03 -10.65
N LYS A 394 -16.41 43.15 -11.66
CA LYS A 394 -17.27 41.97 -11.69
C LYS A 394 -16.87 40.90 -10.64
N ILE A 395 -15.60 40.63 -10.41
CA ILE A 395 -15.19 39.66 -9.36
C ILE A 395 -15.44 40.23 -7.97
N LYS A 396 -15.17 41.52 -7.76
CA LYS A 396 -15.49 42.21 -6.50
C LYS A 396 -17.00 42.26 -6.24
N GLU A 397 -17.78 42.49 -7.27
CA GLU A 397 -19.25 42.47 -7.18
C GLU A 397 -19.76 41.08 -6.81
N LEU A 398 -19.26 40.02 -7.48
CA LEU A 398 -19.62 38.64 -7.18
C LEU A 398 -19.16 38.21 -5.78
N GLU A 399 -17.99 38.66 -5.31
CA GLU A 399 -17.50 38.41 -3.95
C GLU A 399 -18.41 39.09 -2.91
N MET A 400 -18.86 40.32 -3.17
CA MET A 400 -19.79 41.01 -2.30
C MET A 400 -21.16 40.33 -2.26
N ILE A 401 -21.66 39.87 -3.41
CA ILE A 401 -22.91 39.10 -3.50
C ILE A 401 -22.78 37.81 -2.68
N TYR A 402 -21.70 37.06 -2.87
CA TYR A 402 -21.49 35.82 -2.13
C TYR A 402 -21.33 36.07 -0.63
N SER A 403 -20.56 37.07 -0.21
CA SER A 403 -20.36 37.38 1.21
C SER A 403 -21.66 37.76 1.94
N THR A 404 -22.66 38.30 1.19
CA THR A 404 -23.97 38.65 1.72
C THR A 404 -24.94 37.47 1.70
N SER A 405 -24.93 36.66 0.63
CA SER A 405 -25.89 35.57 0.42
C SER A 405 -25.46 34.25 1.04
N GLU A 406 -24.15 33.99 1.07
CA GLU A 406 -23.50 32.71 1.39
C GLU A 406 -24.03 31.50 0.59
N LYS A 407 -24.82 31.76 -0.49
CA LYS A 407 -25.43 30.72 -1.32
C LYS A 407 -24.41 30.05 -2.22
N ARG A 408 -24.58 28.73 -2.42
CA ARG A 408 -23.74 27.94 -3.30
C ARG A 408 -23.71 28.43 -4.75
N GLU A 409 -24.85 28.89 -5.25
CA GLU A 409 -24.98 29.39 -6.62
C GLU A 409 -24.14 30.65 -6.85
N ASP A 410 -24.14 31.58 -5.88
CA ASP A 410 -23.35 32.81 -5.96
C ASP A 410 -21.85 32.50 -5.82
N PHE A 411 -21.49 31.54 -4.96
CA PHE A 411 -20.12 31.04 -4.91
C PHE A 411 -19.69 30.45 -6.25
N ASN A 412 -20.52 29.63 -6.88
CA ASN A 412 -20.16 28.99 -8.16
C ASN A 412 -19.93 30.05 -9.26
N ARG A 413 -20.72 31.14 -9.28
CA ARG A 413 -20.51 32.27 -10.21
C ARG A 413 -19.14 32.93 -9.94
N LEU A 414 -18.86 33.22 -8.68
CA LEU A 414 -17.59 33.80 -8.26
C LEU A 414 -16.40 32.89 -8.61
N TYR A 415 -16.51 31.62 -8.26
CA TYR A 415 -15.50 30.57 -8.55
C TYR A 415 -15.19 30.54 -10.05
N THR A 416 -16.21 30.39 -10.88
CA THR A 416 -16.05 30.33 -12.34
C THR A 416 -15.39 31.58 -12.90
N ALA A 417 -15.75 32.76 -12.39
CA ALA A 417 -15.15 34.01 -12.83
C ALA A 417 -13.68 34.13 -12.46
N ILE A 418 -13.28 33.71 -11.25
CA ILE A 418 -11.89 33.70 -10.79
C ILE A 418 -11.07 32.70 -11.63
N MET A 419 -11.57 31.48 -11.83
CA MET A 419 -10.86 30.45 -12.58
C MET A 419 -10.64 30.87 -14.04
N ARG A 420 -11.64 31.40 -14.71
CA ARG A 420 -11.51 31.90 -16.09
C ARG A 420 -10.49 33.02 -16.21
N GLN A 421 -10.52 33.97 -15.30
CA GLN A 421 -9.55 35.07 -15.29
C GLN A 421 -8.12 34.55 -15.06
N TYR A 422 -7.96 33.57 -14.16
CA TYR A 422 -6.66 32.93 -13.93
C TYR A 422 -6.17 32.24 -15.19
N ASP A 423 -7.02 31.44 -15.83
CA ASP A 423 -6.68 30.71 -17.06
C ASP A 423 -6.30 31.68 -18.19
N ASP A 424 -7.01 32.81 -18.33
CA ASP A 424 -6.71 33.84 -19.34
C ASP A 424 -5.40 34.59 -19.09
N LYS A 425 -5.08 34.90 -17.83
CA LYS A 425 -3.86 35.64 -17.47
C LYS A 425 -2.59 34.76 -17.51
N THR A 426 -2.71 33.44 -17.34
CA THR A 426 -1.58 32.54 -17.15
C THR A 426 -1.35 31.58 -18.33
N ASP A 427 -2.09 31.67 -19.41
CA ASP A 427 -2.09 30.71 -20.52
C ASP A 427 -2.32 29.26 -20.08
N SER A 428 -3.04 29.06 -18.99
CA SER A 428 -3.48 27.72 -18.55
C SER A 428 -4.36 27.07 -19.62
N ILE A 429 -4.42 25.74 -19.61
CA ILE A 429 -5.40 25.00 -20.43
C ILE A 429 -6.79 25.59 -20.17
N LYS A 430 -7.45 25.97 -21.26
CA LYS A 430 -8.76 26.62 -21.22
C LYS A 430 -9.87 25.61 -21.48
N ASP A 431 -11.01 25.86 -20.88
CA ASP A 431 -12.28 25.24 -21.29
C ASP A 431 -12.75 25.94 -22.60
N ASN A 432 -12.17 25.59 -23.74
CA ASN A 432 -12.49 26.21 -25.02
C ASN A 432 -13.81 25.70 -25.61
N ALA A 433 -14.25 24.52 -25.17
CA ALA A 433 -15.54 23.99 -25.57
C ALA A 433 -16.64 24.44 -24.59
N PRO A 434 -17.86 24.72 -25.06
CA PRO A 434 -19.00 25.01 -24.18
C PRO A 434 -19.27 23.92 -23.14
N ASP A 435 -18.76 22.72 -23.36
CA ASP A 435 -18.91 21.53 -22.54
C ASP A 435 -17.65 21.17 -21.71
N GLY A 436 -16.64 22.02 -21.63
CA GLY A 436 -15.45 21.83 -20.78
C GLY A 436 -14.55 20.66 -21.18
N LYS A 437 -14.62 20.19 -22.43
CA LYS A 437 -13.90 18.98 -22.87
C LYS A 437 -12.38 19.06 -22.76
N ASP A 438 -11.79 20.23 -22.93
CA ASP A 438 -10.33 20.36 -22.97
C ASP A 438 -9.69 20.08 -21.61
N LYS A 439 -10.27 20.56 -20.52
CA LYS A 439 -9.80 20.21 -19.17
C LYS A 439 -10.09 18.77 -18.77
N MET A 440 -10.99 18.09 -19.45
CA MET A 440 -11.33 16.68 -19.22
C MET A 440 -10.47 15.70 -20.01
N GLN A 441 -9.63 16.19 -20.93
CA GLN A 441 -8.74 15.36 -21.72
C GLN A 441 -7.55 14.84 -20.91
N ILE A 442 -7.00 13.72 -21.38
CA ILE A 442 -5.92 12.99 -20.70
C ILE A 442 -4.69 13.86 -20.37
N GLY A 443 -4.37 14.86 -21.22
CA GLY A 443 -3.24 15.75 -21.01
C GLY A 443 -3.35 16.67 -19.79
N ASN A 444 -4.55 16.80 -19.20
CA ASN A 444 -4.79 17.54 -17.95
C ASN A 444 -5.09 16.62 -16.76
N LEU A 445 -4.83 15.32 -16.87
CA LEU A 445 -5.17 14.33 -15.85
C LEU A 445 -3.92 13.58 -15.38
N THR A 446 -3.88 13.20 -14.11
CA THR A 446 -2.81 12.38 -13.55
C THR A 446 -3.32 11.47 -12.44
N LEU A 447 -2.50 10.52 -12.00
CA LEU A 447 -2.83 9.55 -10.95
C LEU A 447 -2.30 10.05 -9.60
N LEU A 448 -3.17 10.13 -8.59
CA LEU A 448 -2.79 10.58 -7.25
C LEU A 448 -3.67 9.91 -6.18
N ASP A 449 -3.16 9.76 -4.95
CA ASP A 449 -3.97 9.29 -3.84
C ASP A 449 -5.04 10.32 -3.45
N SER A 450 -6.21 9.82 -3.02
CA SER A 450 -7.37 10.68 -2.73
C SER A 450 -7.20 11.54 -1.47
N SER A 451 -6.27 11.22 -0.58
CA SER A 451 -5.99 12.01 0.62
C SER A 451 -5.16 13.25 0.27
N THR A 452 -4.18 13.12 -0.60
CA THR A 452 -3.41 14.22 -1.18
C THR A 452 -4.33 15.12 -2.00
N ASN A 453 -5.15 14.55 -2.86
CA ASN A 453 -6.12 15.29 -3.66
C ASN A 453 -7.07 16.14 -2.78
N ARG A 454 -7.63 15.57 -1.73
CA ARG A 454 -8.52 16.29 -0.80
C ARG A 454 -7.84 17.39 -0.01
N SER A 455 -6.53 17.32 0.21
CA SER A 455 -5.80 18.27 1.05
C SER A 455 -5.70 19.68 0.44
N TYR A 456 -5.72 19.83 -0.89
CA TYR A 456 -5.66 21.13 -1.55
C TYR A 456 -6.96 21.49 -2.31
N HIS A 457 -7.99 20.61 -2.30
CA HIS A 457 -9.25 20.80 -3.01
C HIS A 457 -9.02 21.35 -4.43
N ASN A 458 -9.94 22.05 -5.03
CA ASN A 458 -9.78 22.65 -6.36
C ASN A 458 -8.81 23.87 -6.38
N ALA A 459 -7.62 23.73 -5.77
CA ALA A 459 -6.60 24.77 -5.73
C ALA A 459 -6.06 25.08 -7.12
N LEU A 460 -5.49 26.28 -7.30
CA LEU A 460 -4.76 26.64 -8.50
C LEU A 460 -3.49 25.81 -8.67
N PHE A 461 -3.03 25.65 -9.91
CA PHE A 461 -1.86 24.86 -10.24
C PHE A 461 -0.61 25.20 -9.39
N PRO A 462 -0.23 26.46 -9.12
CA PRO A 462 0.94 26.77 -8.31
C PRO A 462 0.87 26.18 -6.90
N ARG A 463 -0.33 26.18 -6.28
CA ARG A 463 -0.53 25.63 -4.95
C ARG A 463 -0.47 24.10 -4.96
N LYS A 464 -1.12 23.46 -5.93
CA LYS A 464 -1.00 22.01 -6.15
C LYS A 464 0.46 21.61 -6.33
N ARG A 465 1.18 22.35 -7.16
CA ARG A 465 2.60 22.14 -7.44
C ARG A 465 3.44 22.22 -6.17
N ARG A 466 3.32 23.27 -5.38
CA ARG A 466 4.04 23.40 -4.09
C ARG A 466 3.71 22.25 -3.16
N TYR A 467 2.43 21.92 -3.03
CA TYR A 467 2.00 20.80 -2.18
C TYR A 467 2.66 19.47 -2.59
N ILE A 468 2.62 19.13 -3.87
CA ILE A 468 3.18 17.87 -4.38
C ILE A 468 4.71 17.83 -4.20
N ILE A 469 5.42 18.92 -4.48
CA ILE A 469 6.88 18.99 -4.34
C ILE A 469 7.31 18.80 -2.87
N VAL A 470 6.58 19.39 -1.93
CA VAL A 470 6.85 19.24 -0.50
C VAL A 470 6.47 17.83 -0.01
N ALA A 471 5.34 17.30 -0.43
CA ALA A 471 4.91 15.96 -0.09
C ALA A 471 5.87 14.87 -0.61
N ASP A 472 6.50 15.11 -1.75
CA ASP A 472 7.55 14.24 -2.33
C ASP A 472 8.94 14.42 -1.65
N GLY A 473 9.07 15.34 -0.69
CA GLY A 473 10.32 15.58 0.03
C GLY A 473 11.41 16.31 -0.78
N ILE A 474 11.07 16.89 -1.93
CA ILE A 474 12.03 17.57 -2.83
C ILE A 474 12.39 18.98 -2.33
N SER A 475 11.51 19.62 -1.58
CA SER A 475 11.69 21.00 -1.12
C SER A 475 11.78 21.09 0.41
N ASP A 476 12.61 22.03 0.90
CA ASP A 476 12.64 22.38 2.31
C ASP A 476 11.31 23.03 2.74
N LYS A 477 10.85 22.67 3.94
CA LYS A 477 9.63 23.19 4.55
C LYS A 477 9.84 24.64 4.99
N SER A 478 9.58 25.59 4.10
CA SER A 478 9.83 27.01 4.36
C SER A 478 8.63 27.76 4.96
N ASP A 479 7.42 27.17 4.89
CA ASP A 479 6.18 27.81 5.30
C ASP A 479 5.45 26.99 6.38
N LYS A 480 4.68 27.63 7.26
CA LYS A 480 3.91 26.95 8.33
C LYS A 480 2.94 25.90 7.81
N PHE A 481 2.38 26.12 6.63
CA PHE A 481 1.52 25.14 5.97
C PHE A 481 2.32 23.90 5.52
N GLU A 482 3.48 24.12 4.92
CA GLU A 482 4.37 23.06 4.42
C GLU A 482 4.98 22.23 5.57
N SER A 483 5.21 22.85 6.74
CA SER A 483 5.74 22.15 7.92
C SER A 483 4.79 21.09 8.50
N SER A 484 3.50 21.16 8.17
CA SER A 484 2.49 20.17 8.61
C SER A 484 2.36 18.97 7.67
N LEU A 485 2.99 19.02 6.47
CA LEU A 485 2.90 17.94 5.49
C LEU A 485 3.86 16.80 5.85
N THR A 486 3.33 15.59 5.88
CA THR A 486 4.15 14.36 5.99
C THR A 486 4.60 13.92 4.60
N PRO A 487 5.86 13.45 4.44
CA PRO A 487 6.31 12.85 3.18
C PRO A 487 5.40 11.71 2.74
N ARG A 488 5.11 11.66 1.43
CA ARG A 488 4.23 10.66 0.81
C ARG A 488 4.84 10.18 -0.49
N TYR A 489 4.47 8.99 -0.90
CA TYR A 489 4.83 8.51 -2.23
C TYR A 489 4.04 9.26 -3.30
N ILE A 490 4.74 9.92 -4.19
CA ILE A 490 4.17 10.56 -5.38
C ILE A 490 4.57 9.74 -6.61
N PRO A 491 3.62 9.28 -7.44
CA PRO A 491 3.94 8.51 -8.64
C PRO A 491 4.92 9.25 -9.55
N PRO A 492 5.89 8.56 -10.17
CA PRO A 492 6.93 9.20 -10.97
C PRO A 492 6.41 10.14 -12.05
N CYS A 493 5.33 9.76 -12.75
CA CYS A 493 4.74 10.60 -13.80
C CYS A 493 4.04 11.83 -13.21
N THR A 494 3.35 11.68 -12.08
CA THR A 494 2.73 12.81 -11.36
C THR A 494 3.78 13.79 -10.86
N ARG A 495 4.88 13.29 -10.30
CA ARG A 495 6.05 14.10 -9.94
C ARG A 495 6.57 14.91 -11.13
N GLN A 496 6.75 14.25 -12.28
CA GLN A 496 7.24 14.91 -13.50
C GLN A 496 6.28 15.99 -14.03
N VAL A 497 4.97 15.78 -13.90
CA VAL A 497 3.94 16.79 -14.22
C VAL A 497 4.16 18.05 -13.37
N PHE A 498 4.19 17.92 -12.06
CA PHE A 498 4.27 19.07 -11.15
C PHE A 498 5.68 19.70 -11.07
N THR A 499 6.73 18.96 -11.43
CA THR A 499 8.06 19.53 -11.64
C THR A 499 8.27 20.11 -13.04
N LYS A 500 7.30 19.96 -13.96
CA LYS A 500 7.40 20.36 -15.36
C LYS A 500 8.50 19.65 -16.16
N ALA A 501 8.88 18.43 -15.75
CA ALA A 501 10.01 17.70 -16.35
C ALA A 501 9.75 17.24 -17.80
N TYR A 502 8.51 17.20 -18.24
CA TYR A 502 8.16 16.86 -19.63
C TYR A 502 8.43 18.00 -20.60
N ASN A 503 8.28 19.26 -20.16
CA ASN A 503 8.49 20.43 -21.00
C ASN A 503 9.98 20.72 -21.12
N LYS A 504 10.53 20.58 -22.31
CA LYS A 504 11.96 20.82 -22.62
C LYS A 504 12.22 22.21 -23.19
N THR A 505 11.21 23.08 -23.23
CA THR A 505 11.37 24.44 -23.74
C THR A 505 11.92 25.39 -22.67
N ASN A 506 12.59 26.46 -23.09
CA ASN A 506 13.12 27.47 -22.18
C ASN A 506 12.05 28.42 -21.60
N LYS A 507 10.78 28.21 -21.94
CA LYS A 507 9.64 29.04 -21.51
C LYS A 507 8.77 28.28 -20.50
N LEU A 508 9.31 27.98 -19.33
CA LEU A 508 8.55 27.30 -18.27
C LEU A 508 7.72 28.31 -17.47
N SER A 509 6.42 28.25 -17.56
CA SER A 509 5.53 28.90 -16.60
C SER A 509 5.35 28.01 -15.37
N LEU A 510 5.84 28.42 -14.21
CA LEU A 510 5.63 27.71 -12.94
C LEU A 510 4.23 27.97 -12.35
N ASN A 511 3.53 28.93 -12.92
CA ASN A 511 2.22 29.39 -12.41
C ASN A 511 1.02 28.79 -13.15
N ALA A 512 1.24 28.02 -14.21
CA ALA A 512 0.18 27.44 -15.01
C ALA A 512 0.55 26.06 -15.57
N TRP A 513 -0.45 25.25 -15.86
CA TRP A 513 -0.36 24.08 -16.73
C TRP A 513 -0.90 24.45 -18.10
N THR A 514 0.01 24.60 -19.07
CA THR A 514 -0.33 25.09 -20.40
C THR A 514 -0.68 23.94 -21.36
N GLN A 515 -1.26 24.30 -22.52
CA GLN A 515 -1.50 23.29 -23.57
C GLN A 515 -0.21 22.65 -24.04
N GLU A 516 0.87 23.43 -24.18
CA GLU A 516 2.19 22.90 -24.55
C GLU A 516 2.71 21.86 -23.54
N ASP A 517 2.52 22.09 -22.22
CA ASP A 517 2.88 21.14 -21.19
C ASP A 517 2.07 19.84 -21.33
N ALA A 518 0.77 19.95 -21.60
CA ALA A 518 -0.10 18.80 -21.81
C ALA A 518 0.29 18.00 -23.05
N ASP A 519 0.63 18.67 -24.14
CA ASP A 519 1.05 18.03 -25.38
C ASP A 519 2.37 17.24 -25.20
N PHE A 520 3.35 17.80 -24.49
CA PHE A 520 4.55 17.06 -24.13
C PHE A 520 4.28 15.87 -23.22
N TYR A 521 3.37 16.02 -22.27
CA TYR A 521 2.99 14.94 -21.37
C TYR A 521 2.29 13.80 -22.11
N VAL A 522 1.35 14.13 -23.00
CA VAL A 522 0.67 13.14 -23.85
C VAL A 522 1.66 12.44 -24.79
N LYS A 523 2.60 13.19 -25.38
CA LYS A 523 3.65 12.61 -26.23
C LYS A 523 4.53 11.62 -25.47
N ASP A 524 4.86 11.89 -24.21
CA ASP A 524 5.58 10.93 -23.36
C ASP A 524 4.76 9.67 -23.10
N MET A 525 3.45 9.79 -22.84
CA MET A 525 2.57 8.63 -22.73
C MET A 525 2.53 7.79 -24.02
N GLU A 526 2.37 8.44 -25.19
CA GLU A 526 2.37 7.77 -26.49
C GLU A 526 3.67 7.03 -26.76
N GLN A 527 4.80 7.62 -26.37
CA GLN A 527 6.10 6.99 -26.52
C GLN A 527 6.24 5.77 -25.60
N LYS A 528 5.92 5.90 -24.32
CA LYS A 528 6.10 4.84 -23.32
C LYS A 528 5.09 3.72 -23.45
N LEU A 529 3.87 4.05 -23.84
CA LEU A 529 2.79 3.08 -24.02
C LEU A 529 2.67 2.60 -25.49
N GLY A 530 3.59 2.98 -26.36
CA GLY A 530 3.57 2.67 -27.80
C GLY A 530 3.42 1.17 -28.08
N TYR A 531 4.06 0.30 -27.32
CA TYR A 531 3.89 -1.15 -27.42
C TYR A 531 2.42 -1.58 -27.33
N TYR A 532 1.62 -0.94 -26.51
CA TYR A 532 0.22 -1.31 -26.30
C TYR A 532 -0.69 -0.75 -27.39
N PHE A 533 -0.45 0.47 -27.87
CA PHE A 533 -1.37 1.19 -28.77
C PHE A 533 -0.98 1.13 -30.24
N ASN A 534 0.30 0.92 -30.58
CA ASN A 534 0.72 0.78 -31.95
C ASN A 534 0.32 -0.59 -32.50
N ASN A 535 -0.31 -0.59 -33.70
CA ASN A 535 -0.73 -1.80 -34.39
C ASN A 535 0.42 -2.49 -35.15
N GLU A 536 1.67 -2.26 -34.82
CA GLU A 536 2.75 -3.02 -35.45
C GLU A 536 2.63 -4.48 -35.03
N LYS A 537 2.35 -5.31 -36.04
CA LYS A 537 2.42 -6.77 -35.94
C LYS A 537 3.86 -7.14 -35.56
N ILE A 538 4.05 -7.74 -34.38
CA ILE A 538 5.28 -8.44 -33.99
C ILE A 538 5.42 -9.68 -34.87
#